data_0f517d676010e29ddb98a4ead10e9b95
#
_entry.id   0f517d676010e29ddb98a4ead10e9b95
#
_cell.length_a   1.000
_cell.length_b   1.000
_cell.length_c   1.000
_cell.angle_alpha   90.00
_cell.angle_beta   90.00
_cell.angle_gamma   90.00
#
_symmetry.space_group_name_H-M   'P 1'
#
loop_
_entity.id
_entity.type
_entity.pdbx_description
1 polymer ?
#
loop_
_entity_poly.entity_id
_entity_poly.type
_entity_poly.pdbx_seq_one_letter_code
_entity_poly.pdbx_strand_id
1 'polypeptide(L)'
;MWSGHRVRYWGHPKEKLSMPPRHNLIVNARNVTQPVFVIGAPHSGAEAVGRALKLSPGFHVTIGQQSVLQAVYGFARRPSLYNGRGDAAAAVIRDAFAQGWQLNPTSCLECTPQCRSAAGLKPSEVGPCVEHRGLSRFGDASPDLAYCAEALVHAFPDALIVQVVRDGRDTVVAMLEDQLAMSWFRPGVVNIDTEFPNPFYGVEDESDRQAWPGLSATGKCAMRWRGAIRLAARLRLALADNQLKTLRYEDMARDPGGAASALTGFIGTKIAAPVTGTTKRAKTEQNAWRRSLSYSQLAEVEKVAGEELRRLGYK
;
A
#
# COMPACT_ATOMS: atom_id res chain seq x y z
N MET A 1 -10.86 22.16 -33.74
CA MET A 1 -9.62 21.36 -33.73
C MET A 1 -8.98 21.52 -32.36
N TRP A 2 -9.22 20.57 -31.47
CA TRP A 2 -8.58 20.54 -30.16
C TRP A 2 -7.63 19.36 -30.17
N SER A 3 -6.34 19.65 -30.15
CA SER A 3 -5.26 18.68 -30.08
C SER A 3 -5.28 18.01 -28.71
N GLY A 4 -5.53 16.71 -28.68
CA GLY A 4 -5.52 15.91 -27.47
C GLY A 4 -4.15 15.92 -26.81
N HIS A 5 -4.00 16.63 -25.71
CA HIS A 5 -2.85 16.49 -24.84
C HIS A 5 -3.03 15.19 -24.06
N ARG A 6 -2.36 14.13 -24.53
CA ARG A 6 -2.12 12.94 -23.73
C ARG A 6 -1.25 13.37 -22.54
N VAL A 7 -1.80 13.47 -21.38
CA VAL A 7 -1.04 13.62 -20.13
C VAL A 7 -0.20 12.35 -19.97
N ARG A 8 1.10 12.48 -20.23
CA ARG A 8 2.06 11.37 -20.05
C ARG A 8 2.40 11.29 -18.59
N TYR A 9 1.79 10.32 -17.88
CA TYR A 9 2.07 10.02 -16.46
C TYR A 9 3.47 9.42 -16.23
N TRP A 10 4.08 8.87 -17.28
CA TRP A 10 5.46 8.36 -17.26
C TRP A 10 6.19 8.94 -18.45
N GLY A 11 7.33 9.56 -18.23
CA GLY A 11 8.30 9.81 -19.27
C GLY A 11 8.60 8.52 -20.03
N HIS A 12 9.02 8.60 -21.27
CA HIS A 12 9.20 7.49 -22.20
C HIS A 12 9.76 6.22 -21.52
N PRO A 13 9.27 4.99 -21.89
CA PRO A 13 9.72 3.73 -21.27
C PRO A 13 11.20 3.36 -21.54
N LYS A 14 12.03 4.29 -22.01
CA LYS A 14 13.47 4.09 -22.28
C LYS A 14 14.41 5.02 -21.52
N GLU A 15 13.92 6.01 -20.78
CA GLU A 15 14.77 6.67 -19.79
C GLU A 15 14.80 5.78 -18.55
N LYS A 16 15.84 4.93 -18.44
CA LYS A 16 16.27 4.40 -17.15
C LYS A 16 16.35 5.61 -16.24
N LEU A 17 15.53 5.64 -15.18
CA LEU A 17 15.64 6.62 -14.11
C LEU A 17 17.13 6.75 -13.79
N SER A 18 17.74 7.87 -14.16
CA SER A 18 19.08 8.19 -13.68
C SER A 18 18.94 8.14 -12.18
N MET A 19 19.72 7.27 -11.53
CA MET A 19 19.61 7.11 -10.07
C MET A 19 19.70 8.50 -9.44
N PRO A 20 18.63 8.96 -8.77
CA PRO A 20 18.70 10.22 -8.05
C PRO A 20 19.88 10.16 -7.07
N PRO A 21 20.49 11.28 -6.70
CA PRO A 21 21.59 11.30 -5.79
C PRO A 21 21.25 10.49 -4.55
N ARG A 22 22.15 9.59 -4.11
CA ARG A 22 21.95 8.77 -2.91
C ARG A 22 21.69 9.68 -1.73
N HIS A 23 20.44 9.74 -1.29
CA HIS A 23 20.10 10.48 -0.09
C HIS A 23 20.50 9.61 1.11
N ASN A 24 21.47 10.06 1.88
CA ASN A 24 21.80 9.42 3.14
C ASN A 24 20.76 9.82 4.18
N LEU A 25 19.71 9.04 4.32
CA LEU A 25 18.76 9.18 5.40
C LEU A 25 19.30 8.46 6.64
N ILE A 26 19.54 9.19 7.71
CA ILE A 26 20.00 8.63 8.99
C ILE A 26 18.85 8.68 9.99
N VAL A 27 18.45 7.54 10.51
CA VAL A 27 17.44 7.40 11.55
C VAL A 27 17.99 6.53 12.67
N ASN A 28 17.86 6.97 13.92
CA ASN A 28 18.39 6.25 15.09
C ASN A 28 19.90 5.92 14.95
N ALA A 29 20.69 6.88 14.46
CA ALA A 29 22.11 6.75 14.16
C ALA A 29 22.47 5.62 13.16
N ARG A 30 21.52 5.22 12.29
CA ARG A 30 21.70 4.22 11.23
C ARG A 30 21.32 4.76 9.88
N ASN A 31 22.09 4.42 8.85
CA ASN A 31 21.70 4.69 7.47
C ASN A 31 20.49 3.81 7.11
N VAL A 32 19.45 4.44 6.57
CA VAL A 32 18.31 3.75 5.98
C VAL A 32 18.72 3.29 4.58
N THR A 33 18.86 2.00 4.40
CA THR A 33 19.17 1.37 3.12
C THR A 33 18.16 0.28 2.80
N GLN A 34 17.72 0.24 1.56
CA GLN A 34 16.73 -0.72 1.09
C GLN A 34 15.54 -0.88 2.06
N PRO A 35 14.83 0.20 2.41
CA PRO A 35 13.65 0.08 3.26
C PRO A 35 12.61 -0.82 2.59
N VAL A 36 11.82 -1.53 3.39
CA VAL A 36 10.81 -2.48 2.88
C VAL A 36 9.43 -1.86 2.99
N PHE A 37 8.78 -1.62 1.86
CA PHE A 37 7.41 -1.12 1.83
C PHE A 37 6.43 -2.19 1.40
N VAL A 38 5.39 -2.39 2.19
CA VAL A 38 4.33 -3.34 1.87
C VAL A 38 3.14 -2.57 1.32
N ILE A 39 2.80 -2.82 0.07
CA ILE A 39 1.72 -2.14 -0.62
C ILE A 39 0.60 -3.11 -1.02
N GLY A 40 -0.60 -2.59 -1.20
CA GLY A 40 -1.76 -3.35 -1.69
C GLY A 40 -3.01 -2.51 -1.63
N ALA A 41 -4.08 -2.99 -2.23
CA ALA A 41 -5.40 -2.39 -2.04
C ALA A 41 -5.82 -2.47 -0.58
N PRO A 42 -6.73 -1.61 -0.10
CA PRO A 42 -7.31 -1.76 1.23
C PRO A 42 -7.80 -3.20 1.44
N HIS A 43 -7.57 -3.76 2.63
CA HIS A 43 -7.95 -5.14 2.97
C HIS A 43 -7.31 -6.26 2.13
N SER A 44 -6.24 -5.98 1.39
CA SER A 44 -5.51 -7.00 0.63
C SER A 44 -4.68 -7.96 1.51
N GLY A 45 -4.48 -7.64 2.78
CA GLY A 45 -3.62 -8.40 3.69
C GLY A 45 -2.19 -7.87 3.84
N ALA A 46 -1.90 -6.67 3.34
CA ALA A 46 -0.60 -6.01 3.50
C ALA A 46 -0.19 -5.89 4.98
N GLU A 47 -1.14 -5.63 5.88
CA GLU A 47 -0.90 -5.58 7.32
C GLU A 47 -0.33 -6.90 7.88
N ALA A 48 -0.77 -8.06 7.38
CA ALA A 48 -0.27 -9.36 7.85
C ALA A 48 1.22 -9.52 7.53
N VAL A 49 1.64 -9.05 6.35
CA VAL A 49 3.07 -8.99 5.98
C VAL A 49 3.81 -8.00 6.88
N GLY A 50 3.26 -6.80 7.08
CA GLY A 50 3.84 -5.81 7.99
C GLY A 50 4.07 -6.34 9.41
N ARG A 51 3.10 -7.11 9.96
CA ARG A 51 3.24 -7.78 11.27
C ARG A 51 4.37 -8.81 11.27
N ALA A 52 4.45 -9.65 10.24
CA ALA A 52 5.50 -10.66 10.14
C ALA A 52 6.89 -10.04 10.09
N LEU A 53 7.05 -8.96 9.32
CA LEU A 53 8.28 -8.17 9.29
C LEU A 53 8.59 -7.56 10.67
N LYS A 54 7.59 -6.92 11.30
CA LYS A 54 7.76 -6.25 12.60
C LYS A 54 8.17 -7.20 13.72
N LEU A 55 7.69 -8.45 13.68
CA LEU A 55 8.05 -9.50 14.64
C LEU A 55 9.37 -10.19 14.30
N SER A 56 10.00 -9.83 13.19
CA SER A 56 11.28 -10.44 12.79
C SER A 56 12.46 -9.64 13.36
N PRO A 57 13.51 -10.30 13.86
CA PRO A 57 14.65 -9.63 14.45
C PRO A 57 15.30 -8.63 13.48
N GLY A 58 15.66 -7.47 13.99
CA GLY A 58 16.34 -6.43 13.23
C GLY A 58 15.43 -5.52 12.40
N PHE A 59 14.12 -5.75 12.39
CA PHE A 59 13.18 -4.89 11.68
C PHE A 59 12.52 -3.86 12.60
N HIS A 60 12.48 -2.61 12.14
CA HIS A 60 11.55 -1.60 12.63
C HIS A 60 10.54 -1.28 11.51
N VAL A 61 9.31 -1.73 11.69
CA VAL A 61 8.22 -1.57 10.71
C VAL A 61 7.08 -0.79 11.35
N THR A 62 6.65 0.28 10.69
CA THR A 62 5.46 1.04 11.08
C THR A 62 4.21 0.52 10.35
N ILE A 63 3.05 0.60 11.03
CA ILE A 63 1.75 0.20 10.48
C ILE A 63 0.75 1.30 10.88
N GLY A 64 0.68 2.36 10.08
CA GLY A 64 -0.22 3.48 10.33
C GLY A 64 0.30 4.46 11.41
N GLN A 65 1.58 4.78 11.40
CA GLN A 65 2.11 5.87 12.22
C GLN A 65 1.61 7.23 11.71
N GLN A 66 1.30 8.17 12.61
CA GLN A 66 0.55 9.40 12.30
C GLN A 66 1.21 10.26 11.21
N SER A 67 2.50 10.57 11.34
CA SER A 67 3.22 11.41 10.36
C SER A 67 3.26 10.75 8.98
N VAL A 68 3.45 9.41 8.95
CA VAL A 68 3.43 8.62 7.72
C VAL A 68 2.05 8.67 7.08
N LEU A 69 0.96 8.44 7.85
CA LEU A 69 -0.40 8.49 7.32
C LEU A 69 -0.76 9.85 6.74
N GLN A 70 -0.34 10.95 7.38
CA GLN A 70 -0.57 12.29 6.86
C GLN A 70 0.09 12.50 5.49
N ALA A 71 1.34 12.06 5.32
CA ALA A 71 2.04 12.11 4.04
C ALA A 71 1.37 11.20 3.01
N VAL A 72 1.06 9.95 3.37
CA VAL A 72 0.40 8.99 2.47
C VAL A 72 -0.91 9.55 1.94
N TYR A 73 -1.81 10.01 2.79
CA TYR A 73 -3.10 10.56 2.35
C TYR A 73 -2.95 11.89 1.62
N GLY A 74 -1.95 12.70 1.97
CA GLY A 74 -1.61 13.91 1.24
C GLY A 74 -1.34 13.60 -0.25
N PHE A 75 -0.40 12.70 -0.52
CA PHE A 75 -0.01 12.35 -1.89
C PHE A 75 -1.01 11.42 -2.59
N ALA A 76 -1.59 10.45 -1.90
CA ALA A 76 -2.57 9.53 -2.48
C ALA A 76 -3.81 10.25 -2.99
N ARG A 77 -4.32 11.21 -2.23
CA ARG A 77 -5.53 11.97 -2.59
C ARG A 77 -5.27 13.17 -3.49
N ARG A 78 -4.05 13.66 -3.55
CA ARG A 78 -3.65 14.82 -4.36
C ARG A 78 -2.43 14.49 -5.22
N PRO A 79 -2.63 13.73 -6.30
CA PRO A 79 -1.55 13.38 -7.22
C PRO A 79 -0.81 14.60 -7.78
N SER A 80 -1.48 15.76 -7.88
CA SER A 80 -0.89 17.03 -8.31
C SER A 80 0.28 17.49 -7.43
N LEU A 81 0.35 17.08 -6.16
CA LEU A 81 1.47 17.40 -5.27
C LEU A 81 2.77 16.74 -5.72
N TYR A 82 2.68 15.61 -6.40
CA TYR A 82 3.85 14.90 -6.94
C TYR A 82 4.18 15.33 -8.38
N ASN A 83 3.18 15.59 -9.21
CA ASN A 83 3.34 15.89 -10.63
C ASN A 83 4.20 17.15 -10.85
N GLY A 84 5.33 17.00 -11.51
CA GLY A 84 6.29 18.08 -11.76
C GLY A 84 7.06 18.59 -10.53
N ARG A 85 6.93 17.93 -9.38
CA ARG A 85 7.56 18.31 -8.11
C ARG A 85 8.23 17.11 -7.41
N GLY A 86 8.69 16.13 -8.17
CA GLY A 86 9.16 14.85 -7.64
C GLY A 86 10.16 14.95 -6.50
N ASP A 87 11.19 15.81 -6.61
CA ASP A 87 12.22 15.96 -5.57
C ASP A 87 11.66 16.57 -4.27
N ALA A 88 10.80 17.58 -4.37
CA ALA A 88 10.16 18.19 -3.20
C ALA A 88 9.20 17.19 -2.53
N ALA A 89 8.41 16.46 -3.31
CA ALA A 89 7.53 15.41 -2.81
C ALA A 89 8.34 14.29 -2.12
N ALA A 90 9.44 13.87 -2.72
CA ALA A 90 10.35 12.88 -2.16
C ALA A 90 10.97 13.35 -0.83
N ALA A 91 11.33 14.63 -0.70
CA ALA A 91 11.82 15.19 0.55
C ALA A 91 10.77 15.11 1.66
N VAL A 92 9.54 15.54 1.39
CA VAL A 92 8.42 15.47 2.36
C VAL A 92 8.17 14.02 2.80
N ILE A 93 8.18 13.08 1.86
CA ILE A 93 8.01 11.66 2.19
C ILE A 93 9.16 11.15 3.06
N ARG A 94 10.41 11.46 2.71
CA ARG A 94 11.58 11.06 3.52
C ARG A 94 11.48 11.61 4.95
N ASP A 95 11.09 12.86 5.10
CA ASP A 95 10.94 13.48 6.42
C ASP A 95 9.83 12.81 7.24
N ALA A 96 8.69 12.51 6.63
CA ALA A 96 7.60 11.81 7.31
C ALA A 96 8.02 10.41 7.79
N PHE A 97 8.74 9.66 6.96
CA PHE A 97 9.26 8.34 7.34
C PHE A 97 10.41 8.45 8.35
N ALA A 98 11.31 9.43 8.19
CA ALA A 98 12.36 9.69 9.17
C ALA A 98 11.76 9.93 10.57
N GLN A 99 10.73 10.75 10.66
CA GLN A 99 9.99 11.01 11.90
C GLN A 99 9.29 9.75 12.41
N GLY A 100 8.57 9.03 11.53
CA GLY A 100 7.82 7.82 11.91
C GLY A 100 8.70 6.66 12.38
N TRP A 101 9.94 6.59 11.92
CA TRP A 101 10.92 5.57 12.31
C TRP A 101 11.82 5.96 13.49
N GLN A 102 11.67 7.15 14.07
CA GLN A 102 12.39 7.52 15.29
C GLN A 102 11.99 6.63 16.46
N LEU A 103 12.98 6.19 17.21
CA LEU A 103 12.82 5.39 18.42
C LEU A 103 13.22 6.25 19.64
N ASN A 104 12.23 6.64 20.39
CA ASN A 104 12.39 7.34 21.67
C ASN A 104 11.35 6.80 22.66
N PRO A 105 11.40 7.15 23.94
CA PRO A 105 10.47 6.61 24.94
C PRO A 105 8.99 6.81 24.62
N THR A 106 8.63 7.80 23.82
CA THR A 106 7.25 8.14 23.47
C THR A 106 6.88 7.83 22.03
N SER A 107 7.82 7.38 21.19
CA SER A 107 7.62 7.24 19.74
C SER A 107 6.43 6.36 19.35
N CYS A 108 6.15 5.30 20.12
CA CYS A 108 5.02 4.41 19.84
C CYS A 108 3.65 4.93 20.32
N LEU A 109 3.58 6.07 21.00
CA LEU A 109 2.30 6.66 21.40
C LEU A 109 1.54 7.22 20.19
N GLU A 110 2.25 7.63 19.13
CA GLU A 110 1.68 8.14 17.87
C GLU A 110 1.33 7.01 16.88
N CYS A 111 1.64 5.76 17.22
CA CYS A 111 1.30 4.63 16.39
C CYS A 111 -0.14 4.19 16.57
N THR A 112 -0.74 3.62 15.51
CA THR A 112 -2.08 3.02 15.60
C THR A 112 -2.12 1.86 16.60
N PRO A 113 -3.30 1.55 17.17
CA PRO A 113 -3.47 0.35 18.01
C PRO A 113 -3.00 -0.93 17.30
N GLN A 114 -3.20 -1.03 15.98
CA GLN A 114 -2.75 -2.15 15.17
C GLN A 114 -1.22 -2.29 15.16
N CYS A 115 -0.50 -1.17 14.98
CA CYS A 115 0.96 -1.15 15.01
C CYS A 115 1.50 -1.57 16.38
N ARG A 116 0.92 -1.06 17.46
CA ARG A 116 1.29 -1.37 18.85
C ARG A 116 1.04 -2.84 19.18
N SER A 117 -0.16 -3.33 18.88
CA SER A 117 -0.54 -4.74 19.05
C SER A 117 0.37 -5.68 18.25
N ALA A 118 0.77 -5.30 17.03
CA ALA A 118 1.70 -6.07 16.21
C ALA A 118 3.09 -6.19 16.84
N ALA A 119 3.48 -5.27 17.72
CA ALA A 119 4.72 -5.34 18.50
C ALA A 119 4.56 -6.06 19.85
N GLY A 120 3.35 -6.53 20.17
CA GLY A 120 3.05 -7.13 21.47
C GLY A 120 2.88 -6.12 22.62
N LEU A 121 2.81 -4.82 22.31
CA LEU A 121 2.63 -3.78 23.33
C LEU A 121 1.17 -3.72 23.81
N LYS A 122 1.01 -3.60 25.13
CA LYS A 122 -0.31 -3.33 25.73
C LYS A 122 -0.73 -1.87 25.46
N PRO A 123 -2.03 -1.55 25.47
CA PRO A 123 -2.51 -0.19 25.23
C PRO A 123 -1.89 0.88 26.15
N SER A 124 -1.63 0.54 27.42
CA SER A 124 -1.04 1.43 28.42
C SER A 124 0.50 1.42 28.46
N GLU A 125 1.14 0.58 27.68
CA GLU A 125 2.59 0.41 27.71
C GLU A 125 3.27 1.57 26.96
N VAL A 126 4.25 2.20 27.61
CA VAL A 126 5.05 3.30 27.04
C VAL A 126 6.43 2.76 26.72
N GLY A 127 6.93 3.06 25.54
CA GLY A 127 8.27 2.67 25.12
C GLY A 127 8.35 2.34 23.64
N PRO A 128 9.56 2.15 23.12
CA PRO A 128 9.78 1.79 21.72
C PRO A 128 9.33 0.35 21.47
N CYS A 129 8.77 0.11 20.28
CA CYS A 129 8.29 -1.21 19.86
C CYS A 129 9.39 -2.18 19.41
N VAL A 130 10.63 -1.71 19.36
CA VAL A 130 11.82 -2.49 19.00
C VAL A 130 13.04 -1.90 19.73
N GLU A 131 13.98 -2.75 20.08
CA GLU A 131 15.25 -2.31 20.67
C GLU A 131 16.17 -1.71 19.60
N HIS A 132 16.89 -0.64 19.97
CA HIS A 132 17.91 -0.03 19.09
C HIS A 132 19.05 -1.02 18.75
N ARG A 133 19.39 -1.89 19.70
CA ARG A 133 20.46 -2.87 19.53
C ARG A 133 19.99 -3.96 18.55
N GLY A 134 20.69 -4.11 17.44
CA GLY A 134 20.33 -5.11 16.41
C GLY A 134 19.42 -4.61 15.30
N LEU A 135 18.89 -3.36 15.39
CA LEU A 135 18.12 -2.77 14.30
C LEU A 135 18.96 -2.67 13.03
N SER A 136 18.47 -3.24 11.94
CA SER A 136 19.16 -3.31 10.63
C SER A 136 18.29 -2.92 9.45
N ARG A 137 16.97 -2.98 9.59
CA ARG A 137 16.01 -2.72 8.51
C ARG A 137 14.85 -1.86 8.98
N PHE A 138 14.48 -0.93 8.12
CA PHE A 138 13.27 -0.12 8.27
C PHE A 138 12.20 -0.56 7.29
N GLY A 139 10.94 -0.36 7.62
CA GLY A 139 9.85 -0.66 6.73
C GLY A 139 8.54 0.01 7.13
N ASP A 140 7.57 -0.11 6.24
CA ASP A 140 6.21 0.39 6.49
C ASP A 140 5.17 -0.46 5.76
N ALA A 141 4.03 -0.66 6.42
CA ALA A 141 2.86 -1.33 5.89
C ALA A 141 1.58 -0.52 6.21
N SER A 142 1.68 0.79 6.14
CA SER A 142 0.54 1.68 6.38
C SER A 142 -0.57 1.48 5.36
N PRO A 143 -1.82 1.67 5.75
CA PRO A 143 -2.94 1.65 4.82
C PRO A 143 -2.72 2.62 3.65
N ASP A 144 -3.24 2.26 2.49
CA ASP A 144 -3.26 3.11 1.29
C ASP A 144 -1.90 3.54 0.71
N LEU A 145 -0.79 2.96 1.21
CA LEU A 145 0.57 3.23 0.74
C LEU A 145 0.73 2.99 -0.78
N ALA A 146 -0.05 2.06 -1.34
CA ALA A 146 -0.05 1.78 -2.77
C ALA A 146 -0.35 3.03 -3.64
N TYR A 147 -1.18 3.95 -3.15
CA TYR A 147 -1.61 5.11 -3.92
C TYR A 147 -0.63 6.27 -3.92
N CYS A 148 0.41 6.23 -3.10
CA CYS A 148 1.54 7.16 -3.15
C CYS A 148 2.84 6.48 -3.58
N ALA A 149 2.78 5.27 -4.12
CA ALA A 149 3.94 4.42 -4.36
C ALA A 149 4.95 5.02 -5.36
N GLU A 150 4.51 5.85 -6.32
CA GLU A 150 5.40 6.55 -7.24
C GLU A 150 6.30 7.55 -6.50
N ALA A 151 5.70 8.38 -5.65
CA ALA A 151 6.44 9.33 -4.84
C ALA A 151 7.32 8.63 -3.79
N LEU A 152 6.86 7.48 -3.28
CA LEU A 152 7.61 6.64 -2.36
C LEU A 152 8.89 6.07 -2.99
N VAL A 153 8.80 5.53 -4.21
CA VAL A 153 9.96 5.00 -4.95
C VAL A 153 10.93 6.12 -5.33
N HIS A 154 10.42 7.31 -5.66
CA HIS A 154 11.27 8.46 -5.88
C HIS A 154 12.02 8.88 -4.60
N ALA A 155 11.33 8.82 -3.45
CA ALA A 155 11.95 9.12 -2.14
C ALA A 155 13.00 8.08 -1.74
N PHE A 156 12.77 6.80 -2.06
CA PHE A 156 13.61 5.66 -1.70
C PHE A 156 13.88 4.78 -2.93
N PRO A 157 14.78 5.18 -3.83
CA PRO A 157 14.99 4.47 -5.10
C PRO A 157 15.61 3.07 -4.93
N ASP A 158 16.19 2.78 -3.77
CA ASP A 158 16.72 1.48 -3.39
C ASP A 158 15.71 0.59 -2.62
N ALA A 159 14.48 1.08 -2.43
CA ALA A 159 13.47 0.37 -1.66
C ALA A 159 13.11 -1.00 -2.25
N LEU A 160 12.77 -1.93 -1.36
CA LEU A 160 12.16 -3.20 -1.70
C LEU A 160 10.65 -3.11 -1.50
N ILE A 161 9.90 -3.41 -2.54
CA ILE A 161 8.43 -3.31 -2.54
C ILE A 161 7.84 -4.71 -2.45
N VAL A 162 7.02 -4.95 -1.45
CA VAL A 162 6.20 -6.16 -1.33
C VAL A 162 4.76 -5.80 -1.67
N GLN A 163 4.29 -6.24 -2.82
CA GLN A 163 2.89 -6.09 -3.22
C GLN A 163 2.07 -7.27 -2.70
N VAL A 164 0.98 -6.98 -2.01
CA VAL A 164 -0.02 -7.99 -1.65
C VAL A 164 -1.26 -7.83 -2.52
N VAL A 165 -1.62 -8.92 -3.20
CA VAL A 165 -2.81 -9.01 -4.05
C VAL A 165 -3.81 -9.98 -3.43
N ARG A 166 -5.08 -9.60 -3.43
CA ARG A 166 -6.22 -10.41 -2.99
C ARG A 166 -7.33 -10.30 -4.01
N ASP A 167 -8.21 -11.31 -4.07
CA ASP A 167 -9.42 -11.26 -4.89
C ASP A 167 -10.17 -9.93 -4.67
N GLY A 168 -10.36 -9.19 -5.77
CA GLY A 168 -10.99 -7.87 -5.71
C GLY A 168 -12.41 -7.92 -5.15
N ARG A 169 -13.13 -9.01 -5.37
CA ARG A 169 -14.49 -9.20 -4.88
C ARG A 169 -14.52 -9.34 -3.36
N ASP A 170 -13.57 -10.10 -2.77
CA ASP A 170 -13.41 -10.19 -1.31
C ASP A 170 -12.94 -8.86 -0.71
N THR A 171 -12.08 -8.16 -1.43
CA THR A 171 -11.58 -6.84 -1.04
C THR A 171 -12.71 -5.80 -1.02
N VAL A 172 -13.60 -5.84 -2.03
CA VAL A 172 -14.79 -4.99 -2.09
C VAL A 172 -15.72 -5.25 -0.91
N VAL A 173 -16.00 -6.52 -0.57
CA VAL A 173 -16.82 -6.87 0.61
C VAL A 173 -16.21 -6.26 1.88
N ALA A 174 -14.91 -6.45 2.09
CA ALA A 174 -14.25 -5.92 3.27
C ALA A 174 -14.25 -4.37 3.32
N MET A 175 -14.10 -3.69 2.18
CA MET A 175 -14.21 -2.23 2.13
C MET A 175 -15.62 -1.71 2.42
N LEU A 176 -16.67 -2.42 1.97
CA LEU A 176 -18.07 -2.05 2.25
C LEU A 176 -18.40 -2.09 3.75
N GLU A 177 -17.74 -2.96 4.50
CA GLU A 177 -17.88 -3.08 5.95
C GLU A 177 -16.99 -2.09 6.74
N ASP A 178 -16.05 -1.44 6.08
CA ASP A 178 -15.12 -0.50 6.71
C ASP A 178 -15.62 0.94 6.62
N GLN A 179 -16.01 1.50 7.76
CA GLN A 179 -16.49 2.89 7.85
C GLN A 179 -15.45 3.91 7.39
N LEU A 180 -14.16 3.68 7.60
CA LEU A 180 -13.10 4.56 7.14
C LEU A 180 -13.00 4.50 5.61
N ALA A 181 -12.96 3.31 5.01
CA ALA A 181 -12.95 3.14 3.57
C ALA A 181 -14.17 3.81 2.91
N MET A 182 -15.35 3.65 3.51
CA MET A 182 -16.59 4.26 3.03
C MET A 182 -16.64 5.77 3.21
N SER A 183 -15.95 6.31 4.21
CA SER A 183 -15.91 7.76 4.45
C SER A 183 -15.26 8.55 3.31
N TRP A 184 -14.36 7.92 2.55
CA TRP A 184 -13.71 8.54 1.39
C TRP A 184 -14.67 8.85 0.24
N PHE A 185 -15.82 8.18 0.17
CA PHE A 185 -16.80 8.38 -0.89
C PHE A 185 -17.88 9.42 -0.55
N ARG A 186 -17.79 10.08 0.61
CA ARG A 186 -18.75 11.10 1.03
C ARG A 186 -18.65 12.36 0.17
N PRO A 187 -19.78 13.03 -0.12
CA PRO A 187 -19.76 14.35 -0.71
C PRO A 187 -18.84 15.30 0.07
N GLY A 188 -18.09 16.16 -0.64
CA GLY A 188 -17.11 17.07 -0.05
C GLY A 188 -15.75 16.42 0.33
N VAL A 189 -15.66 15.10 0.34
CA VAL A 189 -14.38 14.37 0.53
C VAL A 189 -13.78 13.99 -0.82
N VAL A 190 -14.62 13.57 -1.75
CA VAL A 190 -14.22 13.22 -3.12
C VAL A 190 -13.72 14.48 -3.84
N ASN A 191 -12.58 14.38 -4.51
CA ASN A 191 -11.91 15.50 -5.17
C ASN A 191 -11.46 15.18 -6.61
N ILE A 192 -12.14 14.25 -7.28
CA ILE A 192 -11.79 13.81 -8.65
C ILE A 192 -11.94 14.89 -9.71
N ASP A 193 -12.69 15.95 -9.43
CA ASP A 193 -12.85 17.08 -10.35
C ASP A 193 -11.67 18.05 -10.32
N THR A 194 -11.02 18.17 -9.16
CA THR A 194 -9.86 19.06 -8.96
C THR A 194 -8.52 18.31 -9.01
N GLU A 195 -8.53 17.01 -8.76
CA GLU A 195 -7.37 16.11 -8.75
C GLU A 195 -7.63 14.97 -9.73
N PHE A 196 -7.35 15.21 -11.00
CA PHE A 196 -7.54 14.24 -12.07
C PHE A 196 -6.27 14.08 -12.91
N PRO A 197 -5.93 12.83 -13.28
CA PRO A 197 -6.50 11.55 -12.84
C PRO A 197 -6.19 11.28 -11.36
N ASN A 198 -7.06 10.50 -10.70
CA ASN A 198 -6.92 10.20 -9.28
C ASN A 198 -7.01 8.69 -9.01
N PRO A 199 -5.87 7.97 -9.02
CA PRO A 199 -5.84 6.52 -8.77
C PRO A 199 -6.33 6.10 -7.38
N PHE A 200 -6.33 6.99 -6.39
CA PHE A 200 -6.87 6.71 -5.07
C PHE A 200 -8.36 6.33 -5.12
N TYR A 201 -9.09 6.96 -6.02
CA TYR A 201 -10.47 6.62 -6.32
C TYR A 201 -10.62 5.63 -7.49
N GLY A 202 -9.52 5.23 -8.12
CA GLY A 202 -9.51 4.39 -9.32
C GLY A 202 -9.96 5.11 -10.59
N VAL A 203 -9.96 6.45 -10.57
CA VAL A 203 -10.35 7.30 -11.70
C VAL A 203 -9.08 7.69 -12.45
N GLU A 204 -8.84 7.04 -13.60
CA GLU A 204 -7.59 7.21 -14.34
C GLU A 204 -7.78 7.91 -15.69
N ASP A 205 -8.98 7.86 -16.25
CA ASP A 205 -9.31 8.48 -17.52
C ASP A 205 -10.70 9.17 -17.48
N GLU A 206 -11.04 9.85 -18.56
CA GLU A 206 -12.29 10.59 -18.67
C GLU A 206 -13.52 9.68 -18.59
N SER A 207 -13.45 8.46 -19.11
CA SER A 207 -14.55 7.49 -19.02
C SER A 207 -14.82 7.06 -17.58
N ASP A 208 -13.76 6.86 -16.80
CA ASP A 208 -13.85 6.62 -15.36
C ASP A 208 -14.50 7.78 -14.63
N ARG A 209 -14.08 9.02 -14.95
CA ARG A 209 -14.60 10.23 -14.33
C ARG A 209 -16.10 10.40 -14.60
N GLN A 210 -16.52 10.19 -15.83
CA GLN A 210 -17.94 10.25 -16.23
C GLN A 210 -18.78 9.13 -15.59
N ALA A 211 -18.24 7.94 -15.43
CA ALA A 211 -18.94 6.83 -14.82
C ALA A 211 -19.07 6.96 -13.28
N TRP A 212 -18.11 7.61 -12.62
CA TRP A 212 -18.01 7.68 -11.16
C TRP A 212 -19.28 8.12 -10.43
N PRO A 213 -20.01 9.19 -10.83
CA PRO A 213 -21.21 9.64 -10.11
C PRO A 213 -22.33 8.58 -10.11
N GLY A 214 -22.41 7.77 -11.16
CA GLY A 214 -23.43 6.71 -11.31
C GLY A 214 -23.10 5.40 -10.63
N LEU A 215 -21.88 5.24 -10.10
CA LEU A 215 -21.47 4.01 -9.41
C LEU A 215 -22.06 3.93 -8.01
N SER A 216 -22.50 2.73 -7.64
CA SER A 216 -22.81 2.40 -6.24
C SER A 216 -21.54 2.41 -5.37
N ALA A 217 -21.71 2.26 -4.06
CA ALA A 217 -20.59 2.04 -3.15
C ALA A 217 -19.73 0.83 -3.56
N THR A 218 -20.36 -0.23 -4.04
CA THR A 218 -19.69 -1.45 -4.54
C THR A 218 -18.80 -1.14 -5.74
N GLY A 219 -19.33 -0.42 -6.73
CA GLY A 219 -18.57 0.00 -7.91
C GLY A 219 -17.40 0.91 -7.57
N LYS A 220 -17.58 1.85 -6.63
CA LYS A 220 -16.51 2.74 -6.13
C LYS A 220 -15.40 1.97 -5.41
N CYS A 221 -15.76 0.97 -4.59
CA CYS A 221 -14.77 0.06 -3.99
C CYS A 221 -14.01 -0.74 -5.05
N ALA A 222 -14.70 -1.24 -6.08
CA ALA A 222 -14.07 -1.97 -7.19
C ALA A 222 -13.10 -1.07 -7.98
N MET A 223 -13.47 0.19 -8.25
CA MET A 223 -12.58 1.17 -8.87
C MET A 223 -11.32 1.40 -8.03
N ARG A 224 -11.48 1.56 -6.73
CA ARG A 224 -10.36 1.77 -5.82
C ARG A 224 -9.40 0.57 -5.79
N TRP A 225 -9.92 -0.66 -5.74
CA TRP A 225 -9.12 -1.87 -5.87
C TRP A 225 -8.38 -1.90 -7.21
N ARG A 226 -9.09 -1.65 -8.32
CA ARG A 226 -8.51 -1.59 -9.67
C ARG A 226 -7.37 -0.58 -9.76
N GLY A 227 -7.53 0.61 -9.19
CA GLY A 227 -6.50 1.65 -9.13
C GLY A 227 -5.20 1.17 -8.46
N ALA A 228 -5.31 0.49 -7.31
CA ALA A 228 -4.14 -0.07 -6.63
C ALA A 228 -3.44 -1.15 -7.48
N ILE A 229 -4.19 -2.02 -8.18
CA ILE A 229 -3.62 -3.05 -9.06
C ILE A 229 -2.89 -2.41 -10.23
N ARG A 230 -3.47 -1.40 -10.87
CA ARG A 230 -2.87 -0.69 -12.01
C ARG A 230 -1.62 0.10 -11.60
N LEU A 231 -1.64 0.75 -10.44
CA LEU A 231 -0.45 1.41 -9.87
C LEU A 231 0.69 0.42 -9.66
N ALA A 232 0.43 -0.72 -9.05
CA ALA A 232 1.45 -1.74 -8.85
C ALA A 232 1.97 -2.34 -10.16
N ALA A 233 1.12 -2.47 -11.19
CA ALA A 233 1.55 -2.90 -12.52
C ALA A 233 2.49 -1.87 -13.17
N ARG A 234 2.22 -0.56 -13.02
CA ARG A 234 3.14 0.49 -13.47
C ARG A 234 4.46 0.46 -12.73
N LEU A 235 4.44 0.29 -11.41
CA LEU A 235 5.66 0.16 -10.62
C LEU A 235 6.53 -1.01 -11.09
N ARG A 236 5.92 -2.16 -11.42
CA ARG A 236 6.65 -3.33 -11.92
C ARG A 236 7.41 -3.03 -13.22
N LEU A 237 6.88 -2.15 -14.08
CA LEU A 237 7.53 -1.74 -15.31
C LEU A 237 8.67 -0.73 -15.08
N ALA A 238 8.61 0.02 -13.97
CA ALA A 238 9.56 1.08 -13.64
C ALA A 238 10.71 0.61 -12.76
N LEU A 239 10.49 -0.40 -11.93
CA LEU A 239 11.47 -0.92 -10.99
C LEU A 239 12.34 -2.02 -11.61
N ALA A 240 13.50 -2.25 -11.00
CA ALA A 240 14.32 -3.40 -11.35
C ALA A 240 13.60 -4.71 -10.89
N ASP A 241 13.85 -5.82 -11.58
CA ASP A 241 13.17 -7.11 -11.35
C ASP A 241 13.29 -7.62 -9.91
N ASN A 242 14.37 -7.26 -9.23
CA ASN A 242 14.63 -7.64 -7.85
C ASN A 242 14.10 -6.66 -6.80
N GLN A 243 13.40 -5.60 -7.19
CA GLN A 243 12.87 -4.58 -6.28
C GLN A 243 11.39 -4.76 -5.94
N LEU A 244 10.63 -5.58 -6.69
CA LEU A 244 9.21 -5.80 -6.43
C LEU A 244 8.85 -7.29 -6.39
N LYS A 245 8.33 -7.73 -5.24
CA LYS A 245 7.79 -9.08 -5.03
C LYS A 245 6.29 -9.02 -4.84
N THR A 246 5.54 -9.81 -5.58
CA THR A 246 4.10 -9.98 -5.37
C THR A 246 3.83 -11.24 -4.55
N LEU A 247 2.97 -11.10 -3.54
CA LEU A 247 2.38 -12.17 -2.75
C LEU A 247 0.86 -12.19 -2.97
N ARG A 248 0.28 -13.37 -3.05
CA ARG A 248 -1.18 -13.54 -3.08
C ARG A 248 -1.66 -13.83 -1.67
N TYR A 249 -2.72 -13.12 -1.27
CA TYR A 249 -3.34 -13.33 0.05
C TYR A 249 -3.77 -14.78 0.27
N GLU A 250 -4.34 -15.38 -0.76
CA GLU A 250 -4.84 -16.76 -0.75
C GLU A 250 -3.69 -17.77 -0.53
N ASP A 251 -2.52 -17.50 -1.12
CA ASP A 251 -1.32 -18.35 -0.93
C ASP A 251 -0.72 -18.17 0.46
N MET A 252 -0.66 -16.92 0.94
CA MET A 252 -0.22 -16.63 2.31
C MET A 252 -1.11 -17.31 3.35
N ALA A 253 -2.42 -17.32 3.12
CA ALA A 253 -3.38 -17.97 4.02
C ALA A 253 -3.29 -19.50 4.00
N ARG A 254 -2.89 -20.08 2.86
CA ARG A 254 -2.69 -21.53 2.69
C ARG A 254 -1.38 -22.00 3.27
N ASP A 255 -0.30 -21.26 2.99
CA ASP A 255 1.06 -21.57 3.43
C ASP A 255 1.79 -20.31 3.98
N PRO A 256 1.51 -19.94 5.24
CA PRO A 256 2.14 -18.80 5.87
C PRO A 256 3.67 -18.94 6.03
N GLY A 257 4.16 -20.18 6.19
CA GLY A 257 5.59 -20.48 6.30
C GLY A 257 6.32 -20.30 4.97
N GLY A 258 5.74 -20.80 3.90
CA GLY A 258 6.24 -20.59 2.54
C GLY A 258 6.26 -19.11 2.15
N ALA A 259 5.24 -18.34 2.54
CA ALA A 259 5.24 -16.90 2.35
C ALA A 259 6.39 -16.19 3.10
N ALA A 260 6.66 -16.57 4.35
CA ALA A 260 7.79 -16.06 5.12
C ALA A 260 9.14 -16.42 4.48
N SER A 261 9.27 -17.64 3.96
CA SER A 261 10.46 -18.10 3.25
C SER A 261 10.67 -17.32 1.94
N ALA A 262 9.61 -17.06 1.18
CA ALA A 262 9.66 -16.26 -0.03
C ALA A 262 10.06 -14.79 0.24
N LEU A 263 9.59 -14.22 1.35
CA LEU A 263 10.02 -12.89 1.81
C LEU A 263 11.49 -12.89 2.25
N THR A 264 11.93 -13.92 2.98
CA THR A 264 13.33 -14.08 3.40
C THR A 264 14.26 -14.07 2.17
N GLY A 265 13.93 -14.85 1.14
CA GLY A 265 14.71 -14.89 -0.10
C GLY A 265 14.73 -13.56 -0.86
N PHE A 266 13.62 -12.83 -0.85
CA PHE A 266 13.51 -11.54 -1.52
C PHE A 266 14.22 -10.41 -0.77
N ILE A 267 14.02 -10.31 0.54
CA ILE A 267 14.56 -9.22 1.37
C ILE A 267 16.03 -9.47 1.75
N GLY A 268 16.49 -10.73 1.71
CA GLY A 268 17.82 -11.11 2.15
C GLY A 268 18.00 -11.10 3.68
N THR A 269 16.90 -11.07 4.44
CA THR A 269 16.89 -11.06 5.91
C THR A 269 15.84 -12.04 6.40
N LYS A 270 16.17 -12.87 7.39
CA LYS A 270 15.27 -13.92 7.90
C LYS A 270 13.98 -13.32 8.46
N ILE A 271 12.85 -13.78 7.93
CA ILE A 271 11.52 -13.50 8.47
C ILE A 271 11.18 -14.61 9.45
N ALA A 272 11.18 -14.29 10.73
CA ALA A 272 11.05 -15.27 11.81
C ALA A 272 9.60 -15.64 12.12
N ALA A 273 8.66 -14.74 11.83
CA ALA A 273 7.24 -14.96 12.07
C ALA A 273 6.53 -15.44 10.80
N PRO A 274 5.58 -16.37 10.91
CA PRO A 274 4.74 -16.75 9.78
C PRO A 274 3.89 -15.55 9.34
N VAL A 275 3.66 -15.43 8.03
CA VAL A 275 2.81 -14.38 7.48
C VAL A 275 1.34 -14.78 7.70
N THR A 276 0.86 -14.56 8.90
CA THR A 276 -0.53 -14.86 9.27
C THR A 276 -1.36 -13.58 9.43
N GLY A 277 -2.43 -13.42 8.61
CA GLY A 277 -3.66 -12.91 9.21
C GLY A 277 -4.19 -14.01 10.13
N THR A 278 -4.83 -13.71 11.23
CA THR A 278 -5.36 -14.70 12.17
C THR A 278 -5.98 -15.89 11.39
N THR A 279 -5.34 -17.03 11.44
CA THR A 279 -5.50 -18.14 10.47
C THR A 279 -6.93 -18.66 10.30
N LYS A 280 -7.76 -18.58 11.34
CA LYS A 280 -9.20 -18.91 11.23
C LYS A 280 -9.96 -17.86 10.44
N ARG A 281 -9.73 -16.58 10.69
CA ARG A 281 -10.41 -15.47 10.01
C ARG A 281 -10.01 -15.38 8.53
N ALA A 282 -8.73 -15.54 8.21
CA ALA A 282 -8.25 -15.52 6.84
C ALA A 282 -8.91 -16.60 5.95
N LYS A 283 -9.13 -17.81 6.48
CA LYS A 283 -9.79 -18.90 5.74
C LYS A 283 -11.30 -18.65 5.56
N THR A 284 -11.96 -18.04 6.53
CA THR A 284 -13.40 -17.73 6.44
C THR A 284 -13.70 -16.51 5.57
N GLU A 285 -12.71 -15.65 5.35
CA GLU A 285 -12.82 -14.46 4.51
C GLU A 285 -12.52 -14.72 3.02
N GLN A 286 -11.95 -15.88 2.68
CA GLN A 286 -11.78 -16.26 1.27
C GLN A 286 -13.11 -16.65 0.66
N ASN A 287 -13.39 -16.12 -0.54
CA ASN A 287 -14.66 -16.29 -1.25
C ASN A 287 -15.89 -15.78 -0.46
N ALA A 288 -15.69 -14.86 0.51
CA ALA A 288 -16.78 -14.23 1.23
C ALA A 288 -17.76 -13.51 0.29
N TRP A 289 -17.27 -13.00 -0.83
CA TRP A 289 -18.06 -12.36 -1.86
C TRP A 289 -19.23 -13.20 -2.38
N ARG A 290 -19.09 -14.55 -2.41
CA ARG A 290 -20.15 -15.46 -2.86
C ARG A 290 -21.39 -15.43 -1.94
N ARG A 291 -21.21 -15.02 -0.69
CA ARG A 291 -22.28 -14.94 0.31
C ARG A 291 -22.76 -13.50 0.55
N SER A 292 -21.88 -12.53 0.29
CA SER A 292 -22.07 -11.15 0.74
C SER A 292 -22.49 -10.20 -0.40
N LEU A 293 -22.12 -10.50 -1.65
CA LEU A 293 -22.53 -9.67 -2.79
C LEU A 293 -23.79 -10.22 -3.44
N SER A 294 -24.75 -9.34 -3.70
CA SER A 294 -25.90 -9.65 -4.55
C SER A 294 -25.46 -9.83 -6.02
N TYR A 295 -26.31 -10.41 -6.84
CA TYR A 295 -26.05 -10.58 -8.26
C TYR A 295 -25.74 -9.23 -8.95
N SER A 296 -26.49 -8.17 -8.63
CA SER A 296 -26.28 -6.84 -9.21
C SER A 296 -24.96 -6.23 -8.78
N GLN A 297 -24.57 -6.38 -7.50
CA GLN A 297 -23.28 -5.93 -7.00
C GLN A 297 -22.12 -6.68 -7.66
N LEU A 298 -22.23 -7.99 -7.81
CA LEU A 298 -21.21 -8.78 -8.50
C LEU A 298 -21.07 -8.35 -9.97
N ALA A 299 -22.17 -8.15 -10.67
CA ALA A 299 -22.16 -7.68 -12.05
C ALA A 299 -21.50 -6.29 -12.18
N GLU A 300 -21.70 -5.40 -11.20
CA GLU A 300 -21.03 -4.09 -11.15
C GLU A 300 -19.53 -4.24 -10.92
N VAL A 301 -19.09 -5.10 -10.00
CA VAL A 301 -17.65 -5.39 -9.77
C VAL A 301 -17.02 -5.94 -11.05
N GLU A 302 -17.65 -6.91 -11.71
CA GLU A 302 -17.15 -7.49 -12.97
C GLU A 302 -17.09 -6.46 -14.10
N LYS A 303 -18.05 -5.55 -14.18
CA LYS A 303 -18.04 -4.46 -15.16
C LYS A 303 -16.88 -3.50 -14.92
N VAL A 304 -16.56 -3.18 -13.67
CA VAL A 304 -15.55 -2.18 -13.29
C VAL A 304 -14.14 -2.76 -13.27
N ALA A 305 -13.96 -3.96 -12.75
CA ALA A 305 -12.65 -4.54 -12.43
C ALA A 305 -12.41 -5.94 -13.02
N GLY A 306 -13.32 -6.44 -13.87
CA GLY A 306 -13.26 -7.79 -14.42
C GLY A 306 -12.02 -8.06 -15.28
N GLU A 307 -11.45 -7.05 -15.92
CA GLU A 307 -10.21 -7.20 -16.67
C GLU A 307 -9.04 -7.52 -15.74
N GLU A 308 -8.87 -6.77 -14.66
CA GLU A 308 -7.81 -6.98 -13.67
C GLU A 308 -8.00 -8.30 -12.92
N LEU A 309 -9.25 -8.66 -12.58
CA LEU A 309 -9.55 -9.95 -11.97
C LEU A 309 -9.08 -11.11 -12.87
N ARG A 310 -9.43 -11.08 -14.16
CA ARG A 310 -8.99 -12.11 -15.12
C ARG A 310 -7.47 -12.14 -15.30
N ARG A 311 -6.81 -10.98 -15.44
CA ARG A 311 -5.34 -10.89 -15.57
C ARG A 311 -4.62 -11.48 -14.36
N LEU A 312 -5.21 -11.35 -13.17
CA LEU A 312 -4.69 -11.92 -11.94
C LEU A 312 -5.12 -13.37 -11.70
N GLY A 313 -5.91 -13.97 -12.62
CA GLY A 313 -6.35 -15.36 -12.55
C GLY A 313 -7.51 -15.59 -11.57
N TYR A 314 -8.22 -14.57 -11.15
CA TYR A 314 -9.46 -14.70 -10.39
C TYR A 314 -10.64 -14.96 -11.34
N LYS A 315 -11.29 -16.13 -11.18
CA LYS A 315 -12.41 -16.61 -12.01
C LYS A 315 -13.74 -16.46 -11.27
#